data_dbd3f31ff5f99e9147f36e5e67c3921f
#
_entry.id   dbd3f31ff5f99e9147f36e5e67c3921f
#
_cell.length_a   1.000
_cell.length_b   1.000
_cell.length_c   1.000
_cell.angle_alpha   90.00
_cell.angle_beta   90.00
_cell.angle_gamma   90.00
#
_symmetry.space_group_name_H-M   'P 1'
#
loop_
_entity.id
_entity.type
_entity.pdbx_description
1 polymer ?
#
loop_
_entity_poly.entity_id
_entity_poly.type
_entity_poly.pdbx_seq_one_letter_code
_entity_poly.pdbx_strand_id
1 'polypeptide(L)'
;MTSKEIGELRRRMRPDRTNMTAVRGCYVSASGEILSTFRESVALMSQEDKESYLSIFRRVLSGTQEKNLIDLSFQTSQVADSDEHRLLMTLRDSGLEDEAALETFYQTVTGALTTEDHYLILLAHERYDVPFKAKDGVHLEDGSEVFSYVLCAICPVKPGKAALRYNAEEKEFHNQGGAYTVGAPELGFLFPAFDGRRTNLCNCLYYSHNLANNHPELVQALFKLEPPEPAEAQKESFGELLSQSLEDACSLPLVQKVHEQLRQNIEAHKELKSDEPLVVSRQEVSDVLSTCGVEEAKLAKFNVEFDQHFGADAALSPANLIDAKKFQLKTPDVTIQVNPERTDLVQTRVIGGVKYLLICADDGVEVNGIQVDLDE
;
A
#
# COMPACT_ATOMS: atom_id res chain seq x y z
N MET A 1 1.62 9.38 -9.41
CA MET A 1 0.57 10.29 -8.83
C MET A 1 1.05 10.87 -7.52
N THR A 2 0.71 12.13 -7.20
CA THR A 2 1.03 12.76 -5.90
C THR A 2 -0.03 12.47 -4.84
N SER A 3 0.33 12.58 -3.55
CA SER A 3 -0.63 12.43 -2.44
C SER A 3 -1.80 13.42 -2.50
N LYS A 4 -1.59 14.62 -3.09
CA LYS A 4 -2.65 15.61 -3.29
C LYS A 4 -3.65 15.18 -4.36
N GLU A 5 -3.18 14.63 -5.45
CA GLU A 5 -4.00 14.13 -6.56
C GLU A 5 -4.82 12.92 -6.12
N ILE A 6 -4.19 11.96 -5.44
CA ILE A 6 -4.90 10.83 -4.84
C ILE A 6 -5.96 11.32 -3.84
N GLY A 7 -5.60 12.29 -3.01
CA GLY A 7 -6.51 12.93 -2.05
C GLY A 7 -7.67 13.68 -2.72
N GLU A 8 -7.45 14.25 -3.92
CA GLU A 8 -8.48 14.90 -4.72
C GLU A 8 -9.51 13.89 -5.22
N LEU A 9 -9.06 12.78 -5.83
CA LEU A 9 -9.94 11.70 -6.29
C LEU A 9 -10.67 11.02 -5.12
N ARG A 10 -9.97 10.77 -4.01
CA ARG A 10 -10.56 10.17 -2.81
C ARG A 10 -11.70 11.01 -2.24
N ARG A 11 -11.61 12.35 -2.30
CA ARG A 11 -12.70 13.25 -1.86
C ARG A 11 -13.94 13.20 -2.75
N ARG A 12 -13.82 12.66 -3.96
CA ARG A 12 -14.95 12.44 -4.87
C ARG A 12 -15.77 11.20 -4.50
N MET A 13 -15.17 10.24 -3.80
CA MET A 13 -15.85 9.03 -3.33
C MET A 13 -16.82 9.35 -2.17
N ARG A 14 -17.76 10.26 -2.43
CA ARG A 14 -18.85 10.67 -1.52
C ARG A 14 -20.16 10.81 -2.29
N PRO A 15 -21.30 10.52 -1.66
CA PRO A 15 -22.60 10.57 -2.33
C PRO A 15 -22.96 11.91 -2.98
N ASP A 16 -22.46 13.02 -2.39
CA ASP A 16 -22.69 14.39 -2.86
C ASP A 16 -21.71 14.88 -3.93
N ARG A 17 -20.68 14.08 -4.28
CA ARG A 17 -19.60 14.51 -5.19
C ARG A 17 -19.33 13.57 -6.34
N THR A 18 -19.73 12.32 -6.22
CA THR A 18 -19.47 11.32 -7.26
C THR A 18 -20.34 11.52 -8.49
N ASN A 19 -19.75 11.31 -9.67
CA ASN A 19 -20.45 11.24 -10.95
C ASN A 19 -20.58 9.78 -11.46
N MET A 20 -20.32 8.79 -10.60
CA MET A 20 -20.54 7.39 -10.93
C MET A 20 -22.01 7.13 -11.20
N THR A 21 -22.30 6.48 -12.33
CA THR A 21 -23.68 6.15 -12.74
C THR A 21 -24.07 4.74 -12.33
N ALA A 22 -23.12 3.81 -12.34
CA ALA A 22 -23.33 2.41 -11.99
C ALA A 22 -22.08 1.81 -11.35
N VAL A 23 -22.32 0.74 -10.59
CA VAL A 23 -21.30 -0.19 -10.12
C VAL A 23 -21.52 -1.53 -10.79
N ARG A 24 -20.46 -2.11 -11.35
CA ARG A 24 -20.42 -3.47 -11.86
C ARG A 24 -19.82 -4.38 -10.80
N GLY A 25 -20.41 -5.52 -10.57
CA GLY A 25 -19.92 -6.50 -9.60
C GLY A 25 -19.82 -7.90 -10.19
N CYS A 26 -18.82 -8.64 -9.71
CA CYS A 26 -18.64 -10.07 -9.98
C CYS A 26 -18.35 -10.79 -8.67
N TYR A 27 -19.25 -11.66 -8.25
CA TYR A 27 -19.10 -12.47 -7.05
C TYR A 27 -18.49 -13.82 -7.42
N VAL A 28 -17.39 -14.15 -6.75
CA VAL A 28 -16.54 -15.31 -7.09
C VAL A 28 -16.39 -16.21 -5.85
N SER A 29 -16.45 -17.51 -6.06
CA SER A 29 -16.19 -18.50 -5.01
C SER A 29 -14.70 -18.61 -4.71
N ALA A 30 -14.36 -19.24 -3.58
CA ALA A 30 -12.96 -19.54 -3.22
C ALA A 30 -12.26 -20.45 -4.26
N SER A 31 -13.01 -21.22 -5.06
CA SER A 31 -12.47 -22.04 -6.16
C SER A 31 -12.23 -21.26 -7.46
N GLY A 32 -12.52 -19.95 -7.50
CA GLY A 32 -12.38 -19.11 -8.69
C GLY A 32 -13.60 -19.20 -9.65
N GLU A 33 -14.69 -19.84 -9.25
CA GLU A 33 -15.91 -19.91 -10.07
C GLU A 33 -16.73 -18.63 -9.92
N ILE A 34 -17.14 -18.02 -11.03
CA ILE A 34 -18.03 -16.87 -11.04
C ILE A 34 -19.43 -17.32 -10.67
N LEU A 35 -19.91 -16.92 -9.49
CA LEU A 35 -21.24 -17.25 -8.97
C LEU A 35 -22.32 -16.34 -9.53
N SER A 36 -22.03 -15.05 -9.65
CA SER A 36 -22.95 -14.07 -10.24
C SER A 36 -22.23 -12.80 -10.67
N THR A 37 -22.79 -12.14 -11.67
CA THR A 37 -22.43 -10.78 -12.05
C THR A 37 -23.64 -9.87 -11.91
N PHE A 38 -23.43 -8.59 -11.63
CA PHE A 38 -24.51 -7.63 -11.46
C PHE A 38 -24.10 -6.23 -11.90
N ARG A 39 -25.13 -5.41 -12.17
CA ARG A 39 -25.01 -3.98 -12.40
C ARG A 39 -26.02 -3.26 -11.53
N GLU A 40 -25.52 -2.36 -10.70
CA GLU A 40 -26.37 -1.54 -9.85
C GLU A 40 -26.26 -0.07 -10.21
N SER A 41 -27.41 0.59 -10.39
CA SER A 41 -27.47 2.03 -10.67
C SER A 41 -27.28 2.81 -9.37
N VAL A 42 -26.24 3.65 -9.32
CA VAL A 42 -25.94 4.51 -8.16
C VAL A 42 -27.09 5.49 -7.85
N ALA A 43 -27.87 5.90 -8.87
CA ALA A 43 -29.01 6.77 -8.70
C ALA A 43 -30.20 6.09 -8.00
N LEU A 44 -30.29 4.76 -8.08
CA LEU A 44 -31.38 3.97 -7.50
C LEU A 44 -31.03 3.37 -6.14
N MET A 45 -29.76 3.45 -5.72
CA MET A 45 -29.31 2.95 -4.43
C MET A 45 -29.88 3.77 -3.29
N SER A 46 -30.11 3.11 -2.15
CA SER A 46 -30.33 3.80 -0.88
C SER A 46 -29.09 4.65 -0.52
N GLN A 47 -29.26 5.66 0.33
CA GLN A 47 -28.11 6.47 0.79
C GLN A 47 -27.06 5.62 1.51
N GLU A 48 -27.49 4.63 2.27
CA GLU A 48 -26.63 3.72 3.03
C GLU A 48 -25.84 2.78 2.10
N ASP A 49 -26.50 2.20 1.08
CA ASP A 49 -25.84 1.35 0.10
C ASP A 49 -24.82 2.16 -0.71
N LYS A 50 -25.22 3.35 -1.17
CA LYS A 50 -24.33 4.25 -1.91
C LYS A 50 -23.08 4.60 -1.11
N GLU A 51 -23.21 4.96 0.18
CA GLU A 51 -22.07 5.24 1.06
C GLU A 51 -21.21 3.99 1.24
N SER A 52 -21.80 2.81 1.36
CA SER A 52 -21.10 1.54 1.50
C SER A 52 -20.20 1.24 0.30
N TYR A 53 -20.74 1.30 -0.93
CA TYR A 53 -19.94 1.13 -2.14
C TYR A 53 -18.84 2.19 -2.28
N LEU A 54 -19.18 3.46 -2.08
CA LEU A 54 -18.20 4.55 -2.19
C LEU A 54 -17.12 4.45 -1.11
N SER A 55 -17.43 3.92 0.07
CA SER A 55 -16.43 3.69 1.12
C SER A 55 -15.40 2.63 0.72
N ILE A 56 -15.82 1.58 -0.01
CA ILE A 56 -14.92 0.57 -0.57
C ILE A 56 -13.96 1.22 -1.57
N PHE A 57 -14.48 1.96 -2.56
CA PHE A 57 -13.65 2.63 -3.56
C PHE A 57 -12.73 3.70 -2.93
N ARG A 58 -13.22 4.44 -1.96
CA ARG A 58 -12.41 5.40 -1.19
C ARG A 58 -11.23 4.72 -0.50
N ARG A 59 -11.41 3.48 -0.05
CA ARG A 59 -10.35 2.71 0.61
C ARG A 59 -9.26 2.26 -0.34
N VAL A 60 -9.58 1.92 -1.59
CA VAL A 60 -8.59 1.64 -2.65
C VAL A 60 -7.68 2.85 -2.91
N LEU A 61 -8.19 4.06 -2.72
CA LEU A 61 -7.40 5.31 -2.83
C LEU A 61 -6.82 5.77 -1.48
N SER A 62 -6.76 4.87 -0.48
CA SER A 62 -6.29 5.19 0.86
C SER A 62 -5.12 4.28 1.24
N GLY A 63 -4.00 4.87 1.59
CA GLY A 63 -2.81 4.13 1.95
C GLY A 63 -1.60 5.05 1.94
N THR A 64 -0.45 4.46 2.08
CA THR A 64 0.84 5.13 1.95
C THR A 64 1.41 4.82 0.57
N GLN A 65 1.83 5.86 -0.15
CA GLN A 65 2.54 5.71 -1.41
C GLN A 65 3.78 4.84 -1.21
N GLU A 66 4.17 4.09 -2.23
CA GLU A 66 5.27 3.13 -2.23
C GLU A 66 5.08 1.95 -1.26
N LYS A 67 3.94 1.88 -0.54
CA LYS A 67 3.58 0.76 0.35
C LYS A 67 2.32 0.07 -0.13
N ASN A 68 1.19 0.74 0.07
CA ASN A 68 -0.13 0.25 -0.33
C ASN A 68 -0.54 0.74 -1.71
N LEU A 69 -0.09 1.96 -2.07
CA LEU A 69 -0.37 2.63 -3.32
C LEU A 69 0.89 2.63 -4.17
N ILE A 70 0.88 1.83 -5.21
CA ILE A 70 2.03 1.52 -6.06
C ILE A 70 1.75 2.06 -7.46
N ASP A 71 2.64 2.93 -7.96
CA ASP A 71 2.56 3.38 -9.34
C ASP A 71 3.13 2.31 -10.27
N LEU A 72 2.29 1.77 -11.15
CA LEU A 72 2.67 0.83 -12.21
C LEU A 72 2.75 1.57 -13.52
N SER A 73 3.87 1.42 -14.25
CA SER A 73 4.12 2.11 -15.52
C SER A 73 4.15 1.12 -16.67
N PHE A 74 3.28 1.34 -17.67
CA PHE A 74 3.29 0.59 -18.92
C PHE A 74 4.45 1.05 -19.81
N GLN A 75 5.06 0.10 -20.49
CA GLN A 75 6.02 0.43 -21.53
C GLN A 75 5.33 1.12 -22.72
N THR A 76 6.04 1.98 -23.42
CA THR A 76 5.49 2.69 -24.61
C THR A 76 4.94 1.71 -25.65
N SER A 77 5.58 0.56 -25.83
CA SER A 77 5.10 -0.51 -26.73
C SER A 77 3.75 -1.09 -26.29
N GLN A 78 3.52 -1.23 -24.98
CA GLN A 78 2.24 -1.72 -24.46
C GLN A 78 1.12 -0.71 -24.66
N VAL A 79 1.40 0.57 -24.42
CA VAL A 79 0.43 1.66 -24.65
C VAL A 79 0.06 1.76 -26.13
N ALA A 80 1.02 1.54 -27.02
CA ALA A 80 0.80 1.60 -28.47
C ALA A 80 -0.01 0.43 -29.00
N ASP A 81 0.32 -0.80 -28.58
CA ASP A 81 -0.32 -2.02 -29.11
C ASP A 81 -0.12 -3.21 -28.15
N SER A 82 -1.02 -3.35 -27.17
CA SER A 82 -1.09 -4.54 -26.32
C SER A 82 -2.54 -4.88 -25.96
N ASP A 83 -2.83 -6.14 -25.76
CA ASP A 83 -4.18 -6.60 -25.44
C ASP A 83 -4.62 -6.18 -24.03
N GLU A 84 -3.69 -6.22 -23.05
CA GLU A 84 -3.96 -5.81 -21.68
C GLU A 84 -4.30 -4.33 -21.58
N HIS A 85 -3.51 -3.47 -22.23
CA HIS A 85 -3.77 -2.02 -22.20
C HIS A 85 -5.06 -1.69 -22.97
N ARG A 86 -5.30 -2.36 -24.11
CA ARG A 86 -6.53 -2.22 -24.90
C ARG A 86 -7.76 -2.63 -24.09
N LEU A 87 -7.69 -3.70 -23.31
CA LEU A 87 -8.77 -4.12 -22.42
C LEU A 87 -9.14 -3.02 -21.41
N LEU A 88 -8.14 -2.46 -20.73
CA LEU A 88 -8.36 -1.37 -19.77
C LEU A 88 -8.94 -0.12 -20.44
N MET A 89 -8.46 0.22 -21.63
CA MET A 89 -8.99 1.32 -22.42
C MET A 89 -10.45 1.08 -22.83
N THR A 90 -10.78 -0.13 -23.25
CA THR A 90 -12.17 -0.50 -23.63
C THR A 90 -13.10 -0.39 -22.44
N LEU A 91 -12.71 -0.88 -21.26
CA LEU A 91 -13.48 -0.74 -20.03
C LEU A 91 -13.74 0.73 -19.67
N ARG A 92 -12.71 1.57 -19.81
CA ARG A 92 -12.83 3.00 -19.55
C ARG A 92 -13.70 3.71 -20.57
N ASP A 93 -13.43 3.51 -21.85
CA ASP A 93 -14.04 4.27 -22.93
C ASP A 93 -15.52 3.89 -23.16
N SER A 94 -15.86 2.62 -22.92
CA SER A 94 -17.25 2.17 -22.89
C SER A 94 -18.01 2.61 -21.64
N GLY A 95 -17.33 3.14 -20.61
CA GLY A 95 -17.95 3.40 -19.31
C GLY A 95 -18.44 2.14 -18.59
N LEU A 96 -17.76 1.01 -18.80
CA LEU A 96 -18.14 -0.33 -18.32
C LEU A 96 -19.44 -0.88 -18.93
N GLU A 97 -19.77 -0.49 -20.16
CA GLU A 97 -20.95 -1.01 -20.88
C GLU A 97 -20.58 -2.11 -21.89
N ASP A 98 -19.31 -2.37 -22.16
CA ASP A 98 -18.86 -3.49 -23.02
C ASP A 98 -18.81 -4.78 -22.20
N GLU A 99 -19.84 -5.63 -22.39
CA GLU A 99 -19.98 -6.88 -21.65
C GLU A 99 -18.88 -7.90 -21.99
N ALA A 100 -18.35 -7.89 -23.23
CA ALA A 100 -17.27 -8.81 -23.61
C ALA A 100 -15.95 -8.41 -22.94
N ALA A 101 -15.68 -7.12 -22.83
CA ALA A 101 -14.52 -6.61 -22.10
C ALA A 101 -14.63 -6.89 -20.60
N LEU A 102 -15.82 -6.75 -20.00
CA LEU A 102 -16.09 -7.09 -18.60
C LEU A 102 -15.88 -8.59 -18.35
N GLU A 103 -16.41 -9.45 -19.19
CA GLU A 103 -16.24 -10.90 -19.08
C GLU A 103 -14.75 -11.28 -19.15
N THR A 104 -14.03 -10.75 -20.13
CA THR A 104 -12.58 -10.97 -20.30
C THR A 104 -11.83 -10.51 -19.05
N PHE A 105 -12.17 -9.35 -18.50
CA PHE A 105 -11.57 -8.83 -17.28
C PHE A 105 -11.83 -9.75 -16.07
N TYR A 106 -13.07 -10.16 -15.85
CA TYR A 106 -13.42 -11.06 -14.75
C TYR A 106 -12.70 -12.40 -14.86
N GLN A 107 -12.68 -13.01 -16.06
CA GLN A 107 -11.96 -14.25 -16.31
C GLN A 107 -10.45 -14.10 -16.06
N THR A 108 -9.85 -12.98 -16.45
CA THR A 108 -8.43 -12.70 -16.18
C THR A 108 -8.15 -12.63 -14.69
N VAL A 109 -8.99 -11.93 -13.92
CA VAL A 109 -8.84 -11.82 -12.47
C VAL A 109 -9.03 -13.18 -11.79
N THR A 110 -10.08 -13.91 -12.12
CA THR A 110 -10.39 -15.22 -11.52
C THR A 110 -9.36 -16.29 -11.87
N GLY A 111 -8.77 -16.21 -13.05
CA GLY A 111 -7.68 -17.11 -13.46
C GLY A 111 -6.34 -16.83 -12.77
N ALA A 112 -6.14 -15.63 -12.26
CA ALA A 112 -4.91 -15.23 -11.61
C ALA A 112 -4.97 -15.33 -10.08
N LEU A 113 -6.10 -14.98 -9.47
CA LEU A 113 -6.24 -14.97 -8.03
C LEU A 113 -6.66 -16.32 -7.46
N THR A 114 -5.87 -16.80 -6.50
CA THR A 114 -6.26 -17.93 -5.63
C THR A 114 -6.45 -17.39 -4.22
N THR A 115 -7.65 -17.55 -3.67
CA THR A 115 -8.03 -17.03 -2.35
C THR A 115 -8.62 -18.15 -1.48
N GLU A 116 -8.49 -18.00 -0.16
CA GLU A 116 -9.12 -18.94 0.79
C GLU A 116 -10.63 -18.68 0.95
N ASP A 117 -11.03 -17.43 0.81
CA ASP A 117 -12.40 -16.96 0.95
C ASP A 117 -13.03 -16.67 -0.43
N HIS A 118 -14.35 -16.58 -0.47
CA HIS A 118 -15.05 -15.96 -1.58
C HIS A 118 -14.60 -14.49 -1.71
N TYR A 119 -14.74 -13.91 -2.89
CA TYR A 119 -14.43 -12.50 -3.08
C TYR A 119 -15.38 -11.81 -4.07
N LEU A 120 -15.45 -10.51 -3.94
CA LEU A 120 -16.27 -9.64 -4.77
C LEU A 120 -15.36 -8.67 -5.52
N ILE A 121 -15.43 -8.72 -6.87
CA ILE A 121 -14.79 -7.73 -7.73
C ILE A 121 -15.81 -6.64 -7.99
N LEU A 122 -15.46 -5.41 -7.71
CA LEU A 122 -16.26 -4.21 -7.99
C LEU A 122 -15.52 -3.32 -8.97
N LEU A 123 -16.24 -2.84 -9.99
CA LEU A 123 -15.75 -1.86 -10.94
C LEU A 123 -16.70 -0.65 -10.94
N ALA A 124 -16.13 0.53 -10.97
CA ALA A 124 -16.85 1.77 -11.17
C ALA A 124 -16.13 2.65 -12.19
N HIS A 125 -16.91 3.31 -13.04
CA HIS A 125 -16.40 4.31 -13.98
C HIS A 125 -16.86 5.69 -13.53
N GLU A 126 -15.95 6.66 -13.56
CA GLU A 126 -16.28 8.05 -13.27
C GLU A 126 -15.67 9.00 -14.30
N ARG A 127 -16.39 10.07 -14.58
CA ARG A 127 -15.91 11.21 -15.36
C ARG A 127 -15.79 12.41 -14.42
N TYR A 128 -14.60 12.94 -14.31
CA TYR A 128 -14.29 14.09 -13.46
C TYR A 128 -13.93 15.30 -14.32
N ASP A 129 -14.73 16.33 -14.29
CA ASP A 129 -14.43 17.63 -14.87
C ASP A 129 -13.41 18.31 -13.95
N VAL A 130 -12.15 18.32 -14.37
CA VAL A 130 -11.02 18.81 -13.57
C VAL A 130 -11.05 20.35 -13.58
N PRO A 131 -11.30 21.02 -12.44
CA PRO A 131 -11.33 22.47 -12.41
C PRO A 131 -9.98 23.06 -12.79
N PHE A 132 -9.95 24.03 -13.71
CA PHE A 132 -8.75 24.74 -14.03
C PHE A 132 -8.34 25.65 -12.84
N LYS A 133 -7.09 25.53 -12.40
CA LYS A 133 -6.49 26.45 -11.41
C LYS A 133 -5.55 27.38 -12.16
N ALA A 134 -5.97 28.61 -12.38
CA ALA A 134 -5.06 29.67 -12.84
C ALA A 134 -4.00 29.94 -11.75
N LYS A 135 -2.78 30.37 -12.16
CA LYS A 135 -1.67 30.67 -11.23
C LYS A 135 -2.01 31.75 -10.19
N ASP A 136 -3.00 32.54 -10.44
CA ASP A 136 -3.52 33.63 -9.60
C ASP A 136 -4.74 33.22 -8.74
N GLY A 137 -5.11 31.94 -8.74
CA GLY A 137 -6.18 31.41 -7.90
C GLY A 137 -7.61 31.66 -8.42
N VAL A 138 -7.76 32.28 -9.59
CA VAL A 138 -9.07 32.49 -10.23
C VAL A 138 -9.52 31.20 -10.89
N HIS A 139 -10.70 30.70 -10.53
CA HIS A 139 -11.37 29.59 -11.21
C HIS A 139 -11.93 30.10 -12.54
N LEU A 140 -11.34 29.68 -13.66
CA LEU A 140 -11.91 29.88 -14.98
C LEU A 140 -12.83 28.69 -15.30
N GLU A 141 -14.09 28.97 -15.57
CA GLU A 141 -15.08 27.94 -15.93
C GLU A 141 -14.87 27.35 -17.34
N ASP A 142 -14.12 28.04 -18.20
CA ASP A 142 -13.83 27.61 -19.56
C ASP A 142 -12.50 26.86 -19.64
N GLY A 143 -12.55 25.56 -19.88
CA GLY A 143 -11.37 24.72 -20.19
C GLY A 143 -11.10 23.60 -19.18
N SER A 144 -12.13 22.95 -18.64
CA SER A 144 -11.97 21.78 -17.82
C SER A 144 -11.50 20.58 -18.68
N GLU A 145 -10.38 19.99 -18.30
CA GLU A 145 -9.99 18.67 -18.82
C GLU A 145 -10.88 17.62 -18.16
N VAL A 146 -11.46 16.73 -18.97
CA VAL A 146 -12.27 15.63 -18.45
C VAL A 146 -11.38 14.43 -18.16
N PHE A 147 -11.22 14.10 -16.89
CA PHE A 147 -10.55 12.89 -16.47
C PHE A 147 -11.57 11.75 -16.35
N SER A 148 -11.48 10.77 -17.28
CA SER A 148 -12.29 9.57 -17.31
C SER A 148 -11.46 8.38 -16.82
N TYR A 149 -11.95 7.63 -15.84
CA TYR A 149 -11.21 6.54 -15.22
C TYR A 149 -12.09 5.40 -14.74
N VAL A 150 -11.47 4.23 -14.61
CA VAL A 150 -12.03 3.04 -13.98
C VAL A 150 -11.35 2.84 -12.63
N LEU A 151 -12.15 2.53 -11.61
CA LEU A 151 -11.69 2.15 -10.28
C LEU A 151 -12.16 0.73 -10.00
N CYS A 152 -11.21 -0.14 -9.65
CA CYS A 152 -11.46 -1.53 -9.28
C CYS A 152 -11.20 -1.74 -7.79
N ALA A 153 -12.03 -2.55 -7.15
CA ALA A 153 -11.83 -3.04 -5.79
C ALA A 153 -12.11 -4.54 -5.74
N ILE A 154 -11.23 -5.30 -5.12
CA ILE A 154 -11.39 -6.73 -4.87
C ILE A 154 -11.45 -6.92 -3.36
N CYS A 155 -12.61 -7.40 -2.90
CA CYS A 155 -12.95 -7.50 -1.48
C CYS A 155 -13.17 -8.95 -1.09
N PRO A 156 -12.62 -9.44 0.04
CA PRO A 156 -12.97 -10.75 0.57
C PRO A 156 -14.43 -10.76 1.00
N VAL A 157 -15.09 -11.90 0.82
CA VAL A 157 -16.48 -12.11 1.24
C VAL A 157 -16.51 -13.27 2.20
N LYS A 158 -16.77 -12.98 3.46
CA LYS A 158 -16.73 -13.95 4.56
C LYS A 158 -18.13 -14.28 5.07
N PRO A 159 -18.40 -15.54 5.42
CA PRO A 159 -19.64 -15.88 6.09
C PRO A 159 -19.67 -15.19 7.47
N GLY A 160 -20.77 -14.56 7.78
CA GLY A 160 -21.00 -13.99 9.10
C GLY A 160 -21.03 -15.11 10.16
N LYS A 161 -20.65 -14.77 11.40
CA LYS A 161 -20.69 -15.74 12.49
C LYS A 161 -22.12 -16.23 12.73
N ALA A 162 -22.28 -17.53 12.86
CA ALA A 162 -23.51 -18.11 13.32
C ALA A 162 -23.83 -17.60 14.73
N ALA A 163 -25.04 -17.15 14.94
CA ALA A 163 -25.49 -16.61 16.21
C ALA A 163 -26.97 -16.94 16.43
N LEU A 164 -27.39 -17.00 17.70
CA LEU A 164 -28.80 -17.07 18.08
C LEU A 164 -29.48 -15.76 17.66
N ARG A 165 -30.36 -15.82 16.66
CA ARG A 165 -31.12 -14.69 16.16
C ARG A 165 -32.59 -14.90 16.42
N TYR A 166 -33.29 -13.82 16.80
CA TYR A 166 -34.74 -13.85 17.00
C TYR A 166 -35.44 -13.85 15.63
N ASN A 167 -36.21 -14.89 15.40
CA ASN A 167 -37.15 -14.94 14.28
C ASN A 167 -38.48 -14.35 14.71
N ALA A 168 -38.86 -13.22 14.16
CA ALA A 168 -40.10 -12.51 14.54
C ALA A 168 -41.38 -13.25 14.12
N GLU A 169 -41.32 -14.10 13.08
CA GLU A 169 -42.48 -14.86 12.59
C GLU A 169 -42.74 -16.05 13.51
N GLU A 170 -41.70 -16.77 13.92
CA GLU A 170 -41.79 -17.95 14.78
C GLU A 170 -41.76 -17.60 16.27
N LYS A 171 -41.37 -16.36 16.60
CA LYS A 171 -41.19 -15.83 17.97
C LYS A 171 -40.19 -16.63 18.81
N GLU A 172 -39.20 -17.25 18.15
CA GLU A 172 -38.19 -18.11 18.75
C GLU A 172 -36.78 -17.67 18.36
N PHE A 173 -35.78 -18.13 19.10
CA PHE A 173 -34.39 -17.92 18.80
C PHE A 173 -33.82 -19.18 18.12
N HIS A 174 -33.31 -19.01 16.92
CA HIS A 174 -32.63 -20.06 16.15
C HIS A 174 -31.18 -19.72 15.90
N ASN A 175 -30.33 -20.73 15.88
CA ASN A 175 -28.94 -20.54 15.42
C ASN A 175 -28.95 -20.39 13.90
N GLN A 176 -28.86 -19.17 13.42
CA GLN A 176 -28.78 -18.87 12.00
C GLN A 176 -27.33 -18.58 11.63
N GLY A 177 -26.87 -19.18 10.52
CA GLY A 177 -25.64 -18.78 9.85
C GLY A 177 -25.73 -17.30 9.50
N GLY A 178 -24.66 -16.54 9.69
CA GLY A 178 -24.62 -15.15 9.29
C GLY A 178 -24.70 -15.00 7.77
N ALA A 179 -25.32 -13.92 7.31
CA ALA A 179 -25.22 -13.52 5.90
C ALA A 179 -23.75 -13.29 5.51
N TYR A 180 -23.42 -13.53 4.26
CA TYR A 180 -22.10 -13.20 3.73
C TYR A 180 -21.87 -11.68 3.82
N THR A 181 -20.69 -11.30 4.28
CA THR A 181 -20.35 -9.89 4.49
C THR A 181 -19.11 -9.55 3.66
N VAL A 182 -19.21 -8.46 2.91
CA VAL A 182 -18.10 -7.92 2.13
C VAL A 182 -17.13 -7.21 3.08
N GLY A 183 -15.87 -7.64 3.06
CA GLY A 183 -14.79 -7.03 3.82
C GLY A 183 -14.24 -5.76 3.15
N ALA A 184 -13.23 -5.18 3.78
CA ALA A 184 -12.47 -4.10 3.16
C ALA A 184 -11.71 -4.62 1.92
N PRO A 185 -11.48 -3.78 0.89
CA PRO A 185 -10.73 -4.20 -0.27
C PRO A 185 -9.30 -4.62 0.13
N GLU A 186 -8.88 -5.75 -0.38
CA GLU A 186 -7.50 -6.24 -0.27
C GLU A 186 -6.66 -5.81 -1.45
N LEU A 187 -7.26 -5.76 -2.62
CA LEU A 187 -6.63 -5.35 -3.87
C LEU A 187 -7.51 -4.36 -4.63
N GLY A 188 -6.89 -3.61 -5.53
CA GLY A 188 -7.62 -2.73 -6.42
C GLY A 188 -6.68 -1.91 -7.30
N PHE A 189 -7.25 -1.13 -8.18
CA PHE A 189 -6.47 -0.19 -9.00
C PHE A 189 -7.33 0.95 -9.52
N LEU A 190 -6.66 2.01 -9.93
CA LEU A 190 -7.23 3.12 -10.68
C LEU A 190 -6.49 3.24 -12.01
N PHE A 191 -7.23 3.20 -13.13
CA PHE A 191 -6.68 3.38 -14.47
C PHE A 191 -7.54 4.34 -15.30
N PRO A 192 -6.90 5.23 -16.05
CA PRO A 192 -5.51 5.62 -16.04
C PRO A 192 -5.12 6.43 -14.80
N ALA A 193 -3.83 6.69 -14.61
CA ALA A 193 -3.35 7.55 -13.53
C ALA A 193 -3.72 9.02 -13.76
N PHE A 194 -3.81 9.77 -12.65
CA PHE A 194 -4.13 11.20 -12.62
C PHE A 194 -2.88 12.01 -12.26
N ASP A 195 -2.01 12.25 -13.25
CA ASP A 195 -0.72 12.90 -13.07
C ASP A 195 -0.73 14.33 -13.59
N GLY A 196 -0.20 15.27 -12.82
CA GLY A 196 -0.24 16.69 -13.16
C GLY A 196 -1.67 17.20 -13.35
N ARG A 197 -2.65 16.55 -12.71
CA ARG A 197 -4.10 16.78 -12.88
C ARG A 197 -4.61 16.49 -14.29
N ARG A 198 -3.96 15.57 -15.01
CA ARG A 198 -4.29 15.13 -16.37
C ARG A 198 -4.34 13.62 -16.46
N THR A 199 -4.93 13.15 -17.55
CA THR A 199 -4.98 11.73 -17.86
C THR A 199 -3.60 11.22 -18.27
N ASN A 200 -3.04 10.28 -17.53
CA ASN A 200 -1.81 9.57 -17.87
C ASN A 200 -2.10 8.10 -18.21
N LEU A 201 -2.20 7.81 -19.50
CA LEU A 201 -2.49 6.47 -20.03
C LEU A 201 -1.33 5.48 -19.84
N CYS A 202 -0.13 5.99 -19.57
CA CYS A 202 1.05 5.16 -19.36
C CYS A 202 1.14 4.58 -17.95
N ASN A 203 0.29 5.04 -17.02
CA ASN A 203 0.39 4.65 -15.62
C ASN A 203 -0.95 4.22 -15.05
N CYS A 204 -0.86 3.33 -14.07
CA CYS A 204 -1.96 2.82 -13.26
C CYS A 204 -1.57 2.94 -11.78
N LEU A 205 -2.49 3.35 -10.92
CA LEU A 205 -2.28 3.31 -9.47
C LEU A 205 -2.84 1.98 -8.95
N TYR A 206 -1.97 1.10 -8.50
CA TYR A 206 -2.33 -0.20 -7.92
C TYR A 206 -2.40 -0.10 -6.39
N TYR A 207 -3.36 -0.79 -5.81
CA TYR A 207 -3.56 -0.88 -4.36
C TYR A 207 -3.42 -2.32 -3.89
N SER A 208 -2.54 -2.55 -2.91
CA SER A 208 -2.49 -3.77 -2.10
C SER A 208 -2.60 -3.44 -0.62
N HIS A 209 -3.52 -4.11 0.08
CA HIS A 209 -3.65 -3.96 1.52
C HIS A 209 -2.51 -4.66 2.27
N ASN A 210 -2.09 -5.82 1.76
CA ASN A 210 -1.04 -6.64 2.36
C ASN A 210 0.34 -6.09 2.00
N LEU A 211 1.12 -5.68 3.00
CA LEU A 211 2.48 -5.17 2.81
C LEU A 211 3.53 -6.25 2.56
N ALA A 212 3.17 -7.52 2.77
CA ALA A 212 4.03 -8.67 2.52
C ALA A 212 3.81 -9.30 1.14
N ASN A 213 2.73 -8.93 0.43
CA ASN A 213 2.41 -9.51 -0.87
C ASN A 213 1.72 -8.49 -1.77
N ASN A 214 2.34 -8.14 -2.89
CA ASN A 214 1.77 -7.27 -3.92
C ASN A 214 0.97 -8.04 -4.98
N HIS A 215 0.73 -9.34 -4.80
CA HIS A 215 0.02 -10.19 -5.74
C HIS A 215 0.58 -10.09 -7.17
N PRO A 216 1.86 -10.47 -7.39
CA PRO A 216 2.51 -10.35 -8.70
C PRO A 216 1.78 -11.14 -9.79
N GLU A 217 1.10 -12.24 -9.44
CA GLU A 217 0.28 -13.03 -10.34
C GLU A 217 -0.88 -12.23 -10.95
N LEU A 218 -1.54 -11.39 -10.14
CA LEU A 218 -2.61 -10.51 -10.61
C LEU A 218 -2.07 -9.36 -11.47
N VAL A 219 -0.96 -8.74 -11.02
CA VAL A 219 -0.30 -7.65 -11.75
C VAL A 219 0.19 -8.15 -13.11
N GLN A 220 0.80 -9.34 -13.15
CA GLN A 220 1.23 -9.97 -14.39
C GLN A 220 0.06 -10.34 -15.30
N ALA A 221 -1.06 -10.82 -14.75
CA ALA A 221 -2.21 -11.20 -15.54
C ALA A 221 -2.90 -9.99 -16.17
N LEU A 222 -3.16 -8.93 -15.40
CA LEU A 222 -3.91 -7.75 -15.83
C LEU A 222 -3.10 -6.72 -16.60
N PHE A 223 -1.81 -6.55 -16.23
CA PHE A 223 -1.00 -5.42 -16.73
C PHE A 223 0.24 -5.88 -17.48
N LYS A 224 0.59 -7.20 -17.43
CA LYS A 224 1.85 -7.73 -17.97
C LYS A 224 3.09 -6.97 -17.44
N LEU A 225 3.02 -6.58 -16.17
CA LEU A 225 4.07 -5.87 -15.45
C LEU A 225 4.53 -6.69 -14.24
N GLU A 226 5.72 -6.39 -13.77
CA GLU A 226 6.23 -6.89 -12.49
C GLU A 226 6.08 -5.77 -11.45
N PRO A 227 5.35 -6.00 -10.35
CA PRO A 227 5.27 -5.01 -9.28
C PRO A 227 6.62 -4.93 -8.56
N PRO A 228 6.95 -3.80 -7.92
CA PRO A 228 8.10 -3.72 -7.04
C PRO A 228 7.96 -4.72 -5.89
N GLU A 229 9.08 -5.06 -5.26
CA GLU A 229 9.06 -5.87 -4.04
C GLU A 229 8.08 -5.30 -2.99
N PRO A 230 7.36 -6.17 -2.26
CA PRO A 230 6.52 -5.74 -1.15
C PRO A 230 7.32 -4.97 -0.09
N ALA A 231 6.70 -3.98 0.58
CA ALA A 231 7.38 -3.13 1.53
C ALA A 231 8.04 -3.90 2.71
N GLU A 232 7.43 -5.01 3.13
CA GLU A 232 8.03 -5.87 4.17
C GLU A 232 9.25 -6.63 3.65
N ALA A 233 9.19 -7.14 2.41
CA ALA A 233 10.31 -7.80 1.78
C ALA A 233 11.48 -6.82 1.55
N GLN A 234 11.21 -5.59 1.08
CA GLN A 234 12.25 -4.56 0.95
C GLN A 234 12.96 -4.29 2.28
N LYS A 235 12.23 -4.28 3.40
CA LYS A 235 12.81 -4.08 4.73
C LYS A 235 13.70 -5.25 5.15
N GLU A 236 13.25 -6.48 4.92
CA GLU A 236 14.03 -7.69 5.24
C GLU A 236 15.29 -7.75 4.37
N SER A 237 15.14 -7.58 3.06
CA SER A 237 16.24 -7.56 2.11
C SER A 237 17.28 -6.48 2.43
N PHE A 238 16.83 -5.28 2.81
CA PHE A 238 17.73 -4.20 3.23
C PHE A 238 18.50 -4.56 4.53
N GLY A 239 17.81 -5.16 5.50
CA GLY A 239 18.43 -5.62 6.74
C GLY A 239 19.47 -6.72 6.51
N GLU A 240 19.15 -7.70 5.65
CA GLU A 240 20.07 -8.77 5.25
C GLU A 240 21.28 -8.22 4.50
N LEU A 241 21.05 -7.30 3.55
CA LEU A 241 22.09 -6.62 2.80
C LEU A 241 23.08 -5.91 3.72
N LEU A 242 22.61 -5.12 4.70
CA LEU A 242 23.47 -4.46 5.69
C LEU A 242 24.27 -5.49 6.50
N SER A 243 23.61 -6.55 6.96
CA SER A 243 24.28 -7.60 7.76
C SER A 243 25.35 -8.34 6.99
N GLN A 244 25.08 -8.74 5.73
CA GLN A 244 25.99 -9.54 4.90
C GLN A 244 27.14 -8.72 4.33
N SER A 245 26.88 -7.49 3.90
CA SER A 245 27.92 -6.63 3.32
C SER A 245 28.87 -6.04 4.37
N LEU A 246 28.35 -5.70 5.55
CA LEU A 246 29.11 -5.03 6.60
C LEU A 246 29.72 -6.00 7.62
N GLU A 247 29.20 -7.22 7.74
CA GLU A 247 29.71 -8.29 8.61
C GLU A 247 29.92 -7.81 10.06
N ASP A 248 31.18 -7.82 10.57
CA ASP A 248 31.57 -7.37 11.91
C ASP A 248 31.40 -5.85 12.13
N ALA A 249 31.34 -5.04 11.08
CA ALA A 249 31.05 -3.62 11.17
C ALA A 249 29.55 -3.34 11.38
N CYS A 250 28.66 -4.31 11.13
CA CYS A 250 27.20 -4.18 11.39
C CYS A 250 26.92 -4.19 12.90
N SER A 251 27.18 -3.07 13.56
CA SER A 251 27.04 -2.88 15.00
C SER A 251 25.75 -2.15 15.35
N LEU A 252 25.29 -2.29 16.61
CA LEU A 252 24.10 -1.55 17.09
C LEU A 252 24.22 -0.03 16.87
N PRO A 253 25.34 0.66 17.17
CA PRO A 253 25.46 2.09 16.91
C PRO A 253 25.33 2.44 15.41
N LEU A 254 25.83 1.60 14.52
CA LEU A 254 25.68 1.78 13.06
C LEU A 254 24.22 1.70 12.64
N VAL A 255 23.52 0.64 13.08
CA VAL A 255 22.10 0.45 12.76
C VAL A 255 21.24 1.58 13.33
N GLN A 256 21.54 2.03 14.56
CA GLN A 256 20.90 3.19 15.17
C GLN A 256 21.09 4.45 14.30
N LYS A 257 22.31 4.70 13.81
CA LYS A 257 22.62 5.88 13.00
C LYS A 257 21.93 5.86 11.63
N VAL A 258 21.92 4.70 10.94
CA VAL A 258 21.19 4.52 9.69
C VAL A 258 19.69 4.76 9.91
N HIS A 259 19.13 4.16 10.95
CA HIS A 259 17.72 4.33 11.27
C HIS A 259 17.38 5.79 11.58
N GLU A 260 18.22 6.46 12.38
CA GLU A 260 18.06 7.89 12.72
C GLU A 260 18.05 8.78 11.48
N GLN A 261 19.01 8.57 10.55
CA GLN A 261 19.13 9.36 9.33
C GLN A 261 17.92 9.17 8.41
N LEU A 262 17.50 7.92 8.18
CA LEU A 262 16.33 7.63 7.37
C LEU A 262 15.05 8.21 8.00
N ARG A 263 14.91 8.16 9.33
CA ARG A 263 13.80 8.76 10.06
C ARG A 263 13.79 10.28 9.91
N GLN A 264 14.95 10.93 10.04
CA GLN A 264 15.08 12.38 9.86
C GLN A 264 14.69 12.80 8.43
N ASN A 265 15.08 12.02 7.42
CA ASN A 265 14.66 12.27 6.03
C ASN A 265 13.13 12.20 5.88
N ILE A 266 12.49 11.20 6.50
CA ILE A 266 11.03 11.05 6.50
C ILE A 266 10.34 12.25 7.18
N GLU A 267 10.87 12.71 8.30
CA GLU A 267 10.30 13.84 9.07
C GLU A 267 10.48 15.16 8.32
N ALA A 268 11.68 15.45 7.83
CA ALA A 268 11.96 16.63 7.02
C ALA A 268 11.06 16.71 5.78
N HIS A 269 10.87 15.59 5.08
CA HIS A 269 9.97 15.52 3.94
C HIS A 269 8.52 15.83 4.30
N LYS A 270 8.04 15.34 5.45
CA LYS A 270 6.68 15.65 5.95
C LYS A 270 6.51 17.13 6.29
N GLU A 271 7.53 17.75 6.91
CA GLU A 271 7.51 19.18 7.27
C GLU A 271 7.50 20.07 6.03
N LEU A 272 8.28 19.71 5.01
CA LEU A 272 8.31 20.41 3.73
C LEU A 272 7.00 20.28 2.95
N LYS A 273 6.13 19.32 3.32
CA LYS A 273 4.89 19.00 2.60
C LYS A 273 5.12 18.83 1.10
N SER A 274 6.27 18.23 0.75
CA SER A 274 6.57 17.91 -0.64
C SER A 274 5.52 16.96 -1.22
N ASP A 275 5.16 17.16 -2.48
CA ASP A 275 4.25 16.30 -3.21
C ASP A 275 4.99 15.18 -3.94
N GLU A 276 6.30 15.32 -4.09
CA GLU A 276 7.15 14.31 -4.71
C GLU A 276 7.40 13.14 -3.74
N PRO A 277 7.46 11.89 -4.21
CA PRO A 277 7.80 10.76 -3.37
C PRO A 277 9.18 10.93 -2.72
N LEU A 278 9.30 10.61 -1.44
CA LEU A 278 10.60 10.56 -0.79
C LEU A 278 11.28 9.23 -1.14
N VAL A 279 12.39 9.31 -1.82
CA VAL A 279 13.22 8.16 -2.17
C VAL A 279 14.64 8.36 -1.68
N VAL A 280 15.32 7.27 -1.40
CA VAL A 280 16.77 7.23 -1.11
C VAL A 280 17.45 6.35 -2.14
N SER A 281 18.56 6.84 -2.64
CA SER A 281 19.44 6.15 -3.56
C SER A 281 20.48 5.31 -2.79
N ARG A 282 21.11 4.36 -3.50
CA ARG A 282 22.27 3.64 -3.00
C ARG A 282 23.35 4.58 -2.46
N GLN A 283 23.63 5.68 -3.18
CA GLN A 283 24.68 6.63 -2.81
C GLN A 283 24.39 7.28 -1.47
N GLU A 284 23.15 7.71 -1.23
CA GLU A 284 22.77 8.34 0.05
C GLU A 284 22.94 7.38 1.24
N VAL A 285 22.59 6.10 1.07
CA VAL A 285 22.83 5.09 2.12
C VAL A 285 24.33 4.85 2.32
N SER A 286 25.10 4.73 1.23
CA SER A 286 26.55 4.56 1.28
C SER A 286 27.26 5.73 1.98
N ASP A 287 26.81 6.97 1.76
CA ASP A 287 27.33 8.17 2.41
C ASP A 287 27.09 8.14 3.93
N VAL A 288 25.91 7.67 4.36
CA VAL A 288 25.61 7.48 5.80
C VAL A 288 26.53 6.44 6.41
N LEU A 289 26.74 5.29 5.75
CA LEU A 289 27.64 4.24 6.21
C LEU A 289 29.10 4.74 6.29
N SER A 290 29.54 5.51 5.31
CA SER A 290 30.87 6.14 5.28
C SER A 290 31.06 7.09 6.46
N THR A 291 30.04 7.94 6.74
CA THR A 291 30.05 8.86 7.91
C THR A 291 30.14 8.11 9.23
N CYS A 292 29.65 6.88 9.30
CA CYS A 292 29.77 6.00 10.46
C CYS A 292 31.14 5.30 10.57
N GLY A 293 32.07 5.54 9.64
CA GLY A 293 33.43 4.97 9.68
C GLY A 293 33.52 3.56 9.11
N VAL A 294 32.58 3.15 8.26
CA VAL A 294 32.66 1.87 7.54
C VAL A 294 33.80 1.93 6.53
N GLU A 295 34.65 0.90 6.49
CA GLU A 295 35.77 0.79 5.59
C GLU A 295 35.35 0.78 4.11
N GLU A 296 36.15 1.39 3.24
CA GLU A 296 35.88 1.52 1.81
C GLU A 296 35.62 0.18 1.11
N ALA A 297 36.33 -0.88 1.52
CA ALA A 297 36.15 -2.24 0.99
C ALA A 297 34.74 -2.79 1.27
N LYS A 298 34.18 -2.53 2.45
CA LYS A 298 32.82 -2.94 2.84
C LYS A 298 31.75 -2.08 2.17
N LEU A 299 32.04 -0.79 1.99
CA LEU A 299 31.18 0.11 1.19
C LEU A 299 31.09 -0.34 -0.26
N ALA A 300 32.22 -0.73 -0.87
CA ALA A 300 32.23 -1.26 -2.22
C ALA A 300 31.42 -2.57 -2.33
N LYS A 301 31.55 -3.48 -1.34
CA LYS A 301 30.74 -4.70 -1.26
C LYS A 301 29.25 -4.37 -1.13
N PHE A 302 28.88 -3.48 -0.21
CA PHE A 302 27.51 -3.01 -0.04
C PHE A 302 26.92 -2.46 -1.35
N ASN A 303 27.67 -1.62 -2.07
CA ASN A 303 27.21 -1.03 -3.31
C ASN A 303 26.95 -2.08 -4.41
N VAL A 304 27.81 -3.09 -4.52
CA VAL A 304 27.64 -4.18 -5.48
C VAL A 304 26.42 -5.04 -5.13
N GLU A 305 26.29 -5.42 -3.87
CA GLU A 305 25.16 -6.24 -3.41
C GLU A 305 23.83 -5.46 -3.50
N PHE A 306 23.85 -4.16 -3.23
CA PHE A 306 22.67 -3.30 -3.40
C PHE A 306 22.21 -3.28 -4.85
N ASP A 307 23.14 -3.09 -5.81
CA ASP A 307 22.84 -3.08 -7.24
C ASP A 307 22.31 -4.43 -7.73
N GLN A 308 22.85 -5.52 -7.19
CA GLN A 308 22.40 -6.86 -7.54
C GLN A 308 20.99 -7.15 -7.02
N HIS A 309 20.65 -6.62 -5.85
CA HIS A 309 19.38 -6.91 -5.18
C HIS A 309 18.26 -5.97 -5.65
N PHE A 310 18.51 -4.67 -5.64
CA PHE A 310 17.51 -3.66 -5.94
C PHE A 310 17.63 -3.03 -7.33
N GLY A 311 18.78 -3.18 -7.98
CA GLY A 311 19.10 -2.53 -9.24
C GLY A 311 19.96 -1.27 -9.06
N ALA A 312 20.76 -0.95 -10.08
CA ALA A 312 21.74 0.15 -10.03
C ALA A 312 21.10 1.53 -9.88
N ASP A 313 19.91 1.72 -10.46
CA ASP A 313 19.14 2.96 -10.44
C ASP A 313 17.96 2.91 -9.46
N ALA A 314 17.96 1.94 -8.53
CA ALA A 314 16.87 1.78 -7.59
C ALA A 314 16.78 2.98 -6.64
N ALA A 315 15.58 3.51 -6.53
CA ALA A 315 15.18 4.58 -5.63
C ALA A 315 14.15 4.01 -4.66
N LEU A 316 14.57 3.74 -3.42
CA LEU A 316 13.75 3.06 -2.42
C LEU A 316 13.08 4.07 -1.49
N SER A 317 11.84 3.80 -1.10
CA SER A 317 11.20 4.61 -0.07
C SER A 317 11.84 4.33 1.30
N PRO A 318 12.40 5.33 2.01
CA PRO A 318 12.97 5.09 3.33
C PRO A 318 11.94 4.56 4.33
N ALA A 319 10.65 4.83 4.11
CA ALA A 319 9.56 4.27 4.90
C ALA A 319 9.37 2.76 4.69
N ASN A 320 9.92 2.18 3.62
CA ASN A 320 9.94 0.73 3.39
C ASN A 320 11.19 0.07 3.98
N LEU A 321 12.24 0.84 4.27
CA LEU A 321 13.51 0.31 4.79
C LEU A 321 13.53 0.24 6.32
N ILE A 322 12.81 1.16 6.99
CA ILE A 322 12.73 1.23 8.45
C ILE A 322 11.30 1.37 8.95
N ASP A 323 11.07 1.06 10.22
CA ASP A 323 9.86 1.49 10.93
C ASP A 323 10.13 2.81 11.64
N ALA A 324 9.67 3.91 11.06
CA ALA A 324 9.89 5.25 11.61
C ALA A 324 9.20 5.50 12.98
N LYS A 325 8.26 4.60 13.39
CA LYS A 325 7.49 4.76 14.63
C LYS A 325 8.06 3.96 15.79
N LYS A 326 8.92 2.98 15.54
CA LYS A 326 9.50 2.14 16.58
C LYS A 326 10.88 1.62 16.15
N PHE A 327 11.78 1.54 17.12
CA PHE A 327 13.06 0.85 16.99
C PHE A 327 12.99 -0.45 17.77
N GLN A 328 13.18 -1.59 17.11
CA GLN A 328 13.01 -2.90 17.71
C GLN A 328 14.31 -3.69 17.75
N LEU A 329 14.62 -4.22 18.93
CA LEU A 329 15.67 -5.19 19.13
C LEU A 329 15.04 -6.54 19.50
N LYS A 330 15.51 -7.61 18.89
CA LYS A 330 14.97 -8.95 19.10
C LYS A 330 16.08 -9.95 19.37
N THR A 331 15.88 -10.74 20.40
CA THR A 331 16.61 -11.97 20.65
C THR A 331 15.63 -13.14 20.54
N PRO A 332 16.07 -14.41 20.60
CA PRO A 332 15.14 -15.55 20.52
C PRO A 332 13.99 -15.48 21.56
N ASP A 333 14.30 -14.98 22.77
CA ASP A 333 13.36 -15.02 23.90
C ASP A 333 12.87 -13.63 24.36
N VAL A 334 13.46 -12.53 23.83
CA VAL A 334 13.15 -11.18 24.28
C VAL A 334 12.98 -10.24 23.11
N THR A 335 11.91 -9.45 23.13
CA THR A 335 11.71 -8.34 22.22
C THR A 335 11.66 -7.04 23.00
N ILE A 336 12.52 -6.10 22.61
CA ILE A 336 12.61 -4.75 23.19
C ILE A 336 12.13 -3.77 22.12
N GLN A 337 11.18 -2.93 22.46
CA GLN A 337 10.72 -1.85 21.61
C GLN A 337 11.11 -0.51 22.26
N VAL A 338 11.81 0.31 21.51
CA VAL A 338 12.34 1.59 21.95
C VAL A 338 11.67 2.71 21.15
N ASN A 339 11.42 3.84 21.78
CA ASN A 339 11.06 5.06 21.07
C ASN A 339 12.19 5.41 20.07
N PRO A 340 11.90 5.55 18.77
CA PRO A 340 12.94 5.81 17.78
C PRO A 340 13.71 7.13 17.98
N GLU A 341 13.18 8.06 18.77
CA GLU A 341 13.88 9.29 19.17
C GLU A 341 14.88 9.08 20.33
N ARG A 342 14.75 7.94 21.00
CA ARG A 342 15.53 7.62 22.20
C ARG A 342 16.26 6.29 22.08
N THR A 343 16.78 6.00 20.89
CA THR A 343 17.60 4.80 20.67
C THR A 343 18.91 4.83 21.49
N ASP A 344 19.34 6.02 21.90
CA ASP A 344 20.47 6.27 22.81
C ASP A 344 20.36 5.54 24.16
N LEU A 345 19.14 5.25 24.60
CA LEU A 345 18.88 4.52 25.86
C LEU A 345 19.33 3.05 25.81
N VAL A 346 19.61 2.50 24.64
CA VAL A 346 20.04 1.10 24.52
C VAL A 346 21.49 1.03 24.05
N GLN A 347 22.31 0.31 24.81
CA GLN A 347 23.73 0.12 24.56
C GLN A 347 24.10 -1.36 24.63
N THR A 348 25.19 -1.72 23.98
CA THR A 348 25.81 -3.05 24.11
C THR A 348 27.04 -2.99 25.01
N ARG A 349 27.19 -3.96 25.91
CA ARG A 349 28.42 -4.14 26.73
C ARG A 349 28.79 -5.59 26.85
N VAL A 350 30.08 -5.86 26.97
CA VAL A 350 30.61 -7.19 27.32
C VAL A 350 31.06 -7.12 28.78
N ILE A 351 30.43 -7.93 29.63
CA ILE A 351 30.72 -8.01 31.05
C ILE A 351 31.08 -9.46 31.37
N GLY A 352 32.30 -9.71 31.85
CA GLY A 352 32.74 -11.09 32.15
C GLY A 352 32.73 -12.05 30.96
N GLY A 353 32.91 -11.53 29.73
CA GLY A 353 32.84 -12.35 28.47
C GLY A 353 31.43 -12.59 27.92
N VAL A 354 30.38 -12.13 28.61
CA VAL A 354 28.99 -12.23 28.17
C VAL A 354 28.55 -10.91 27.56
N LYS A 355 27.85 -10.99 26.42
CA LYS A 355 27.29 -9.82 25.72
C LYS A 355 25.94 -9.44 26.33
N TYR A 356 25.78 -8.18 26.68
CA TYR A 356 24.57 -7.62 27.27
C TYR A 356 24.02 -6.50 26.39
N LEU A 357 22.68 -6.40 26.36
CA LEU A 357 21.95 -5.19 26.01
C LEU A 357 21.59 -4.48 27.31
N LEU A 358 22.07 -3.26 27.49
CA LEU A 358 21.78 -2.42 28.64
C LEU A 358 20.76 -1.36 28.24
N ILE A 359 19.75 -1.16 29.09
CA ILE A 359 18.75 -0.13 28.91
C ILE A 359 18.96 0.89 30.05
N CYS A 360 19.12 2.17 29.69
CA CYS A 360 19.13 3.26 30.68
C CYS A 360 17.74 3.38 31.30
N ALA A 361 17.67 3.32 32.61
CA ALA A 361 16.43 3.29 33.39
C ALA A 361 16.39 4.40 34.48
N ASP A 362 17.04 5.52 34.21
CA ASP A 362 17.14 6.63 35.18
C ASP A 362 15.77 7.21 35.57
N ASP A 363 14.77 7.10 34.69
CA ASP A 363 13.41 7.59 34.93
C ASP A 363 12.49 6.56 35.62
N GLY A 364 13.06 5.43 36.10
CA GLY A 364 12.34 4.37 36.77
C GLY A 364 11.90 3.22 35.87
N VAL A 365 11.49 2.13 36.47
CA VAL A 365 11.07 0.91 35.79
C VAL A 365 9.72 0.46 36.32
N GLU A 366 8.81 0.09 35.39
CA GLU A 366 7.54 -0.52 35.71
C GLU A 366 7.53 -1.98 35.23
N VAL A 367 7.15 -2.90 36.09
CA VAL A 367 7.01 -4.31 35.78
C VAL A 367 5.56 -4.74 36.03
N ASN A 368 4.84 -5.13 34.98
CA ASN A 368 3.43 -5.55 35.06
C ASN A 368 2.53 -4.51 35.79
N GLY A 369 2.74 -3.23 35.57
CA GLY A 369 1.97 -2.15 36.20
C GLY A 369 2.45 -1.77 37.61
N ILE A 370 3.59 -2.32 38.08
CA ILE A 370 4.16 -2.04 39.39
C ILE A 370 5.48 -1.30 39.22
N GLN A 371 5.60 -0.13 39.83
CA GLN A 371 6.85 0.60 39.90
C GLN A 371 7.87 -0.18 40.73
N VAL A 372 9.06 -0.35 40.18
CA VAL A 372 10.16 -1.09 40.83
C VAL A 372 11.34 -0.17 40.97
N ASP A 373 11.88 -0.09 42.21
CA ASP A 373 13.17 0.55 42.48
C ASP A 373 14.28 -0.43 42.06
N LEU A 374 15.20 0.06 41.23
CA LEU A 374 16.40 -0.68 40.88
C LEU A 374 17.45 -0.36 41.98
N ASP A 375 17.78 -1.39 42.79
CA ASP A 375 18.82 -1.27 43.83
C ASP A 375 20.17 -0.91 43.20
N GLU A 376 20.96 -0.05 43.89
CA GLU A 376 22.29 0.40 43.49
C GLU A 376 23.33 -0.74 43.38
#